data_f6c3fb2a16d38aac0562901076cf49e0
#
_entry.id   f6c3fb2a16d38aac0562901076cf49e0
#
_cell.length_a   1.000
_cell.length_b   1.000
_cell.length_c   1.000
_cell.angle_alpha   90.00
_cell.angle_beta   90.00
_cell.angle_gamma   90.00
#
_symmetry.space_group_name_H-M   'P 1'
#
loop_
_entity.id
_entity.type
_entity.pdbx_description
1 polymer ?
#
loop_
_entity_poly.entity_id
_entity_poly.type
_entity_poly.pdbx_seq_one_letter_code
_entity_poly.pdbx_strand_id
1 'polypeptide(L)'
;MYKRQVHVLFPAEVRYVDLGSTDIIAGKADGVENVVRVKAAVRDFPGETNFSVITGDGSFYSFLVSYEEEPEALNINMDSRFPTGPSTGGSAVRVTELGEEDPSVIASLMYTVHRLDRRDVKHIGCRQFGMQALLKGIYVHKDLLFLHISLANSSHVPFDIDFVRFKVVDKKVAKRTAQQETYIEPVRTLNELRRIGGKGEGRIVYAFHKVVIPDDKLIEVEIYEKGGGRHQRFHIENSDLVDAGLVDELVKE
;
A
#
# COMPACT_ATOMS: atom_id res chain seq x y z
N MET A 1 15.53 21.14 31.15
CA MET A 1 14.41 20.47 30.48
C MET A 1 14.99 19.42 29.56
N TYR A 2 15.17 18.20 30.08
CA TYR A 2 15.79 17.08 29.35
C TYR A 2 14.72 16.37 28.54
N LYS A 3 14.63 16.68 27.26
CA LYS A 3 13.75 15.96 26.36
C LYS A 3 14.42 15.84 25.01
N ARG A 4 15.64 15.26 25.00
CA ARG A 4 16.13 14.76 23.73
C ARG A 4 15.28 13.57 23.33
N GLN A 5 14.86 13.55 22.12
CA GLN A 5 14.11 12.44 21.51
C GLN A 5 14.88 11.92 20.32
N VAL A 6 14.81 10.62 20.13
CA VAL A 6 15.40 9.93 18.98
C VAL A 6 14.28 9.62 18.00
N HIS A 7 14.54 9.83 16.72
CA HIS A 7 13.65 9.47 15.65
C HIS A 7 14.19 8.23 14.93
N VAL A 8 13.35 7.22 14.82
CA VAL A 8 13.66 6.00 14.06
C VAL A 8 12.81 6.02 12.79
N LEU A 9 13.50 6.04 11.64
CA LEU A 9 12.88 6.05 10.31
C LEU A 9 12.85 4.63 9.78
N PHE A 10 11.68 4.18 9.36
CA PHE A 10 11.46 2.84 8.82
C PHE A 10 11.25 2.89 7.29
N PRO A 11 11.57 1.80 6.55
CA PRO A 11 11.34 1.72 5.11
C PRO A 11 9.85 1.68 4.73
N ALA A 12 8.99 1.23 5.65
CA ALA A 12 7.55 1.16 5.46
C ALA A 12 6.78 1.86 6.60
N GLU A 13 5.50 2.10 6.41
CA GLU A 13 4.63 2.70 7.42
C GLU A 13 4.62 1.88 8.72
N VAL A 14 4.61 2.54 9.86
CA VAL A 14 4.54 1.91 11.16
C VAL A 14 3.08 1.57 11.49
N ARG A 15 2.78 0.29 11.71
CA ARG A 15 1.44 -0.20 12.07
C ARG A 15 1.27 -0.29 13.58
N TYR A 16 2.29 -0.75 14.28
CA TYR A 16 2.20 -1.01 15.70
C TYR A 16 3.50 -0.65 16.42
N VAL A 17 3.38 -0.11 17.63
CA VAL A 17 4.50 0.17 18.52
C VAL A 17 4.15 -0.37 19.90
N ASP A 18 4.99 -1.21 20.45
CA ASP A 18 4.85 -1.79 21.78
C ASP A 18 6.02 -1.40 22.68
N LEU A 19 5.74 -1.09 23.94
CA LEU A 19 6.73 -0.65 24.92
C LEU A 19 6.90 -1.70 26.00
N GLY A 20 8.15 -2.08 26.27
CA GLY A 20 8.49 -3.03 27.33
C GLY A 20 8.38 -2.47 28.75
N SER A 21 8.42 -1.15 28.92
CA SER A 21 8.25 -0.49 30.21
C SER A 21 7.66 0.92 30.09
N THR A 22 7.30 1.50 31.22
CA THR A 22 6.84 2.90 31.31
C THR A 22 7.99 3.92 31.39
N ASP A 23 9.24 3.47 31.37
CA ASP A 23 10.43 4.34 31.46
C ASP A 23 10.69 5.13 30.18
N ILE A 24 10.10 4.66 29.07
CA ILE A 24 10.16 5.31 27.77
C ILE A 24 8.78 5.64 27.23
N ILE A 25 8.73 6.63 26.36
CA ILE A 25 7.57 6.98 25.57
C ILE A 25 7.97 6.83 24.12
N ALA A 26 7.28 5.99 23.36
CA ALA A 26 7.43 5.92 21.92
C ALA A 26 6.06 6.03 21.23
N GLY A 27 6.07 6.58 20.03
CA GLY A 27 4.86 6.72 19.22
C GLY A 27 5.16 7.29 17.87
N LYS A 28 4.21 7.15 16.96
CA LYS A 28 4.31 7.73 15.61
C LYS A 28 4.51 9.24 15.69
N ALA A 29 5.28 9.79 14.78
CA ALA A 29 5.39 11.23 14.59
C ALA A 29 4.11 11.75 13.90
N ASP A 30 3.61 12.91 14.35
CA ASP A 30 2.39 13.50 13.80
C ASP A 30 2.56 13.81 12.31
N GLY A 31 1.64 13.34 11.49
CA GLY A 31 1.65 13.57 10.05
C GLY A 31 2.70 12.78 9.25
N VAL A 32 3.42 11.84 9.90
CA VAL A 32 4.43 10.99 9.24
C VAL A 32 4.20 9.53 9.63
N GLU A 33 4.00 8.67 8.65
CA GLU A 33 3.56 7.29 8.89
C GLU A 33 4.71 6.32 9.21
N ASN A 34 5.93 6.64 8.79
CA ASN A 34 7.10 5.76 8.88
C ASN A 34 8.16 6.21 9.89
N VAL A 35 7.81 7.10 10.82
CA VAL A 35 8.73 7.60 11.85
C VAL A 35 8.17 7.36 13.25
N VAL A 36 8.98 6.73 14.10
CA VAL A 36 8.72 6.59 15.54
C VAL A 36 9.60 7.54 16.32
N ARG A 37 9.00 8.34 17.19
CA ARG A 37 9.70 9.18 18.16
C ARG A 37 9.84 8.41 19.47
N VAL A 38 11.06 8.32 19.98
CA VAL A 38 11.36 7.66 21.27
C VAL A 38 12.01 8.68 22.20
N LYS A 39 11.55 8.74 23.45
CA LYS A 39 12.13 9.59 24.50
C LYS A 39 12.03 8.93 25.86
N ALA A 40 12.93 9.27 26.78
CA ALA A 40 12.81 8.88 28.17
C ALA A 40 11.56 9.52 28.82
N ALA A 41 10.75 8.72 29.50
CA ALA A 41 9.67 9.18 30.37
C ALA A 41 10.24 9.54 31.75
N VAL A 42 11.17 8.73 32.23
CA VAL A 42 11.89 8.88 33.50
C VAL A 42 13.35 9.22 33.20
N ARG A 43 13.90 10.19 33.97
CA ARG A 43 15.33 10.53 33.82
C ARG A 43 16.15 9.46 34.52
N ASP A 44 17.27 9.07 33.85
CA ASP A 44 18.27 8.16 34.41
C ASP A 44 17.64 6.85 34.93
N PHE A 45 16.74 6.27 34.10
CA PHE A 45 16.14 4.98 34.46
C PHE A 45 17.22 3.89 34.46
N PRO A 46 17.22 3.01 35.48
CA PRO A 46 18.26 2.02 35.65
C PRO A 46 18.08 0.86 34.65
N GLY A 47 19.18 0.44 34.03
CA GLY A 47 19.21 -0.74 33.15
C GLY A 47 18.72 -0.46 31.73
N GLU A 48 18.27 -1.51 31.09
CA GLU A 48 17.77 -1.48 29.72
C GLU A 48 16.28 -1.79 29.68
N THR A 49 15.60 -1.17 28.77
CA THR A 49 14.22 -1.51 28.40
C THR A 49 14.17 -1.83 26.91
N ASN A 50 12.99 -2.15 26.39
CA ASN A 50 12.81 -2.40 24.98
C ASN A 50 11.56 -1.74 24.43
N PHE A 51 11.55 -1.57 23.11
CA PHE A 51 10.32 -1.36 22.36
C PHE A 51 10.38 -2.15 21.05
N SER A 52 9.20 -2.48 20.55
CA SER A 52 9.06 -3.22 19.31
C SER A 52 8.19 -2.44 18.33
N VAL A 53 8.48 -2.56 17.04
CA VAL A 53 7.76 -1.91 15.96
C VAL A 53 7.40 -2.93 14.90
N ILE A 54 6.15 -2.89 14.43
CA ILE A 54 5.69 -3.65 13.27
C ILE A 54 5.37 -2.66 12.18
N THR A 55 5.91 -2.89 10.99
CA THR A 55 5.68 -2.08 9.80
C THR A 55 4.65 -2.73 8.87
N GLY A 56 4.06 -1.95 7.97
CA GLY A 56 3.01 -2.39 7.06
C GLY A 56 3.44 -3.45 6.04
N ASP A 57 4.75 -3.61 5.85
CA ASP A 57 5.35 -4.70 5.07
C ASP A 57 5.53 -6.01 5.87
N GLY A 58 5.09 -6.03 7.14
CA GLY A 58 5.19 -7.16 8.05
C GLY A 58 6.56 -7.32 8.73
N SER A 59 7.46 -6.37 8.55
CA SER A 59 8.74 -6.39 9.23
C SER A 59 8.58 -6.11 10.72
N PHE A 60 9.28 -6.91 11.55
CA PHE A 60 9.33 -6.76 13.00
C PHE A 60 10.71 -6.25 13.42
N TYR A 61 10.72 -5.16 14.13
CA TYR A 61 11.93 -4.54 14.69
C TYR A 61 11.83 -4.54 16.20
N SER A 62 12.87 -4.99 16.89
CA SER A 62 12.99 -4.91 18.34
C SER A 62 14.25 -4.16 18.71
N PHE A 63 14.11 -3.22 19.64
CA PHE A 63 15.17 -2.33 20.09
C PHE A 63 15.40 -2.49 21.58
N LEU A 64 16.64 -2.66 21.98
CA LEU A 64 17.06 -2.46 23.37
C LEU A 64 17.43 -0.99 23.55
N VAL A 65 16.97 -0.40 24.63
CA VAL A 65 17.09 1.04 24.91
C VAL A 65 17.63 1.25 26.32
N SER A 66 18.71 1.99 26.42
CA SER A 66 19.26 2.51 27.68
C SER A 66 19.14 4.03 27.73
N TYR A 67 19.14 4.58 28.93
CA TYR A 67 19.16 6.03 29.12
C TYR A 67 20.51 6.62 28.78
N GLU A 68 20.52 7.67 27.97
CA GLU A 68 21.69 8.50 27.67
C GLU A 68 21.27 9.97 27.70
N GLU A 69 21.97 10.81 28.47
CA GLU A 69 21.65 12.24 28.53
C GLU A 69 22.00 12.96 27.24
N GLU A 70 23.02 12.50 26.55
CA GLU A 70 23.48 13.00 25.24
C GLU A 70 23.65 11.86 24.24
N PRO A 71 22.55 11.36 23.64
CA PRO A 71 22.63 10.25 22.70
C PRO A 71 23.47 10.63 21.46
N GLU A 72 24.34 9.71 21.02
CA GLU A 72 25.21 9.91 19.87
C GLU A 72 24.44 10.17 18.57
N ALA A 73 23.28 9.58 18.42
CA ALA A 73 22.44 9.74 17.25
C ALA A 73 21.01 10.11 17.64
N LEU A 74 20.50 11.21 17.06
CA LEU A 74 19.12 11.64 17.22
C LEU A 74 18.20 11.11 16.10
N ASN A 75 18.79 10.61 15.02
CA ASN A 75 18.06 10.03 13.90
C ASN A 75 18.69 8.69 13.51
N ILE A 76 17.90 7.64 13.48
CA ILE A 76 18.30 6.29 13.11
C ILE A 76 17.52 5.90 11.87
N ASN A 77 18.21 5.67 10.76
CA ASN A 77 17.58 5.20 9.52
C ASN A 77 17.74 3.69 9.40
N MET A 78 16.64 2.97 9.36
CA MET A 78 16.61 1.51 9.25
C MET A 78 16.90 1.01 7.84
N ASP A 79 16.60 1.79 6.79
CA ASP A 79 16.93 1.45 5.40
C ASP A 79 18.43 1.18 5.17
N SER A 80 19.29 1.92 5.86
CA SER A 80 20.74 1.83 5.68
C SER A 80 21.40 0.71 6.49
N ARG A 81 20.71 0.18 7.51
CA ARG A 81 21.28 -0.81 8.44
C ARG A 81 20.91 -2.25 8.12
N PHE A 82 19.79 -2.44 7.40
CA PHE A 82 19.32 -3.76 6.99
C PHE A 82 19.06 -3.73 5.49
N PRO A 83 19.99 -4.22 4.64
CA PRO A 83 19.70 -4.39 3.23
C PRO A 83 18.50 -5.33 3.11
N THR A 84 17.47 -4.88 2.40
CA THR A 84 16.26 -5.61 2.09
C THR A 84 16.58 -6.85 1.25
N GLY A 85 16.99 -7.91 1.92
CA GLY A 85 16.99 -9.27 1.38
C GLY A 85 15.89 -10.06 2.05
N PRO A 86 15.35 -11.12 1.44
CA PRO A 86 14.40 -11.99 2.10
C PRO A 86 15.05 -12.52 3.39
N SER A 87 14.49 -12.15 4.53
CA SER A 87 14.96 -12.63 5.83
C SER A 87 14.62 -14.12 5.95
N THR A 88 15.59 -14.95 5.60
CA THR A 88 15.56 -16.36 5.94
C THR A 88 15.73 -16.50 7.45
N GLY A 89 14.64 -16.60 8.21
CA GLY A 89 14.67 -17.06 9.59
C GLY A 89 14.00 -16.22 10.67
N GLY A 90 13.18 -15.21 10.35
CA GLY A 90 12.35 -14.52 11.33
C GLY A 90 10.91 -15.03 11.33
N SER A 91 10.30 -15.17 12.51
CA SER A 91 8.85 -15.41 12.60
C SER A 91 8.11 -14.26 11.94
N ALA A 92 7.50 -14.51 10.79
CA ALA A 92 6.73 -13.52 10.08
C ALA A 92 5.55 -13.05 10.94
N VAL A 93 5.40 -11.74 11.12
CA VAL A 93 4.26 -11.17 11.82
C VAL A 93 3.05 -11.20 10.88
N ARG A 94 2.01 -11.93 11.29
CA ARG A 94 0.75 -11.96 10.55
C ARG A 94 -0.05 -10.69 10.83
N VAL A 95 -0.28 -9.89 9.82
CA VAL A 95 -1.16 -8.73 9.91
C VAL A 95 -2.58 -9.19 9.57
N THR A 96 -3.50 -9.04 10.51
CA THR A 96 -4.88 -9.54 10.40
C THR A 96 -5.60 -9.06 9.11
N GLU A 97 -5.24 -7.89 8.62
CA GLU A 97 -5.80 -7.30 7.40
C GLU A 97 -5.39 -8.03 6.10
N LEU A 98 -4.36 -8.86 6.14
CA LEU A 98 -3.87 -9.62 4.97
C LEU A 98 -4.28 -11.11 5.02
N GLY A 99 -5.12 -11.49 5.98
CA GLY A 99 -5.54 -12.89 6.17
C GLY A 99 -4.42 -13.76 6.76
N GLU A 100 -4.29 -14.98 6.26
CA GLU A 100 -3.26 -15.94 6.72
C GLU A 100 -1.89 -15.73 6.03
N GLU A 101 -1.80 -14.82 5.06
CA GLU A 101 -0.59 -14.63 4.26
C GLU A 101 0.43 -13.73 4.94
N ASP A 102 1.69 -14.07 4.73
CA ASP A 102 2.82 -13.24 5.13
C ASP A 102 2.86 -11.96 4.29
N PRO A 103 2.90 -10.77 4.90
CA PRO A 103 3.01 -9.51 4.18
C PRO A 103 4.18 -9.42 3.20
N SER A 104 5.29 -10.10 3.50
CA SER A 104 6.47 -10.14 2.62
C SER A 104 6.21 -10.94 1.34
N VAL A 105 5.44 -12.02 1.46
CA VAL A 105 5.00 -12.83 0.30
C VAL A 105 4.12 -11.99 -0.61
N ILE A 106 3.12 -11.30 -0.02
CA ILE A 106 2.22 -10.42 -0.79
C ILE A 106 3.00 -9.31 -1.49
N ALA A 107 3.96 -8.67 -0.79
CA ALA A 107 4.82 -7.66 -1.40
C ALA A 107 5.62 -8.23 -2.58
N SER A 108 6.18 -9.42 -2.44
CA SER A 108 6.93 -10.12 -3.50
C SER A 108 6.04 -10.43 -4.71
N LEU A 109 4.82 -10.91 -4.48
CA LEU A 109 3.84 -11.18 -5.54
C LEU A 109 3.45 -9.89 -6.27
N MET A 110 3.13 -8.81 -5.55
CA MET A 110 2.82 -7.51 -6.14
C MET A 110 4.00 -6.96 -6.97
N TYR A 111 5.22 -7.10 -6.44
CA TYR A 111 6.44 -6.71 -7.16
C TYR A 111 6.62 -7.51 -8.45
N THR A 112 6.36 -8.82 -8.43
CA THR A 112 6.42 -9.70 -9.61
C THR A 112 5.43 -9.24 -10.68
N VAL A 113 4.17 -8.99 -10.31
CA VAL A 113 3.14 -8.45 -11.21
C VAL A 113 3.58 -7.11 -11.82
N HIS A 114 4.10 -6.21 -10.98
CA HIS A 114 4.58 -4.89 -11.43
C HIS A 114 5.78 -4.99 -12.38
N ARG A 115 6.74 -5.87 -12.07
CA ARG A 115 7.99 -6.05 -12.84
C ARG A 115 7.75 -6.69 -14.20
N LEU A 116 6.95 -7.75 -14.25
CA LEU A 116 6.67 -8.47 -15.50
C LEU A 116 5.84 -7.62 -16.47
N ASP A 117 5.07 -6.69 -15.96
CA ASP A 117 4.32 -5.70 -16.74
C ASP A 117 3.48 -6.30 -17.88
N ARG A 118 2.95 -7.50 -17.68
CA ARG A 118 2.14 -8.20 -18.70
C ARG A 118 0.84 -7.46 -18.98
N ARG A 119 0.34 -7.58 -20.18
CA ARG A 119 -0.98 -7.09 -20.58
C ARG A 119 -1.88 -8.26 -20.96
N ASP A 120 -2.39 -8.93 -19.94
CA ASP A 120 -3.28 -10.08 -20.11
C ASP A 120 -4.73 -9.63 -20.37
N VAL A 121 -5.15 -8.52 -19.74
CA VAL A 121 -6.41 -7.85 -19.99
C VAL A 121 -6.23 -6.79 -21.08
N LYS A 122 -7.00 -6.90 -22.18
CA LYS A 122 -6.83 -6.05 -23.38
C LYS A 122 -7.99 -5.09 -23.62
N HIS A 123 -9.15 -5.33 -23.02
CA HIS A 123 -10.42 -4.66 -23.32
C HIS A 123 -10.88 -3.67 -22.23
N ILE A 124 -10.20 -3.62 -21.07
CA ILE A 124 -10.59 -2.76 -19.96
C ILE A 124 -9.67 -1.54 -19.86
N GLY A 125 -10.28 -0.36 -19.87
CA GLY A 125 -9.59 0.91 -19.72
C GLY A 125 -10.39 2.07 -20.28
N CYS A 126 -9.80 3.26 -20.19
CA CYS A 126 -10.36 4.47 -20.78
C CYS A 126 -9.25 5.36 -21.36
N ARG A 127 -9.63 6.19 -22.31
CA ARG A 127 -8.74 7.18 -22.91
C ARG A 127 -9.49 8.47 -23.15
N GLN A 128 -9.22 9.49 -22.35
CA GLN A 128 -9.84 10.82 -22.46
C GLN A 128 -8.84 11.91 -22.06
N PHE A 129 -9.02 13.10 -22.61
CA PHE A 129 -8.26 14.31 -22.23
C PHE A 129 -6.73 14.13 -22.26
N GLY A 130 -6.23 13.33 -23.20
CA GLY A 130 -4.79 13.04 -23.29
C GLY A 130 -4.26 12.06 -22.24
N MET A 131 -5.11 11.57 -21.35
CA MET A 131 -4.79 10.51 -20.40
C MET A 131 -5.32 9.17 -20.91
N GLN A 132 -4.62 8.10 -20.58
CA GLN A 132 -5.03 6.72 -20.77
C GLN A 132 -4.86 5.95 -19.46
N ALA A 133 -5.90 5.28 -19.02
CA ALA A 133 -5.88 4.34 -17.91
C ALA A 133 -6.24 2.95 -18.43
N LEU A 134 -5.40 1.95 -18.17
CA LEU A 134 -5.60 0.57 -18.61
C LEU A 134 -5.50 -0.37 -17.42
N LEU A 135 -6.43 -1.29 -17.31
CA LEU A 135 -6.26 -2.48 -16.50
C LEU A 135 -5.45 -3.50 -17.32
N LYS A 136 -4.21 -3.74 -16.92
CA LYS A 136 -3.29 -4.63 -17.64
C LYS A 136 -3.45 -6.09 -17.25
N GLY A 137 -3.80 -6.35 -15.99
CA GLY A 137 -3.97 -7.70 -15.46
C GLY A 137 -4.85 -7.75 -14.24
N ILE A 138 -5.53 -8.87 -14.09
CA ILE A 138 -6.27 -9.28 -12.90
C ILE A 138 -5.70 -10.62 -12.49
N TYR A 139 -5.22 -10.72 -11.24
CA TYR A 139 -4.59 -11.95 -10.75
C TYR A 139 -5.14 -12.31 -9.39
N VAL A 140 -5.10 -13.59 -9.05
CA VAL A 140 -5.50 -14.10 -7.74
C VAL A 140 -4.38 -14.91 -7.11
N HIS A 141 -4.28 -14.84 -5.80
CA HIS A 141 -3.49 -15.72 -4.96
C HIS A 141 -4.28 -15.95 -3.68
N LYS A 142 -4.73 -17.21 -3.46
CA LYS A 142 -5.62 -17.56 -2.34
C LYS A 142 -6.84 -16.62 -2.25
N ASP A 143 -7.02 -15.92 -1.14
CA ASP A 143 -8.13 -14.98 -0.93
C ASP A 143 -7.78 -13.52 -1.26
N LEU A 144 -6.74 -13.29 -2.06
CA LEU A 144 -6.33 -11.97 -2.52
C LEU A 144 -6.52 -11.82 -4.02
N LEU A 145 -6.99 -10.64 -4.41
CA LEU A 145 -7.15 -10.19 -5.78
C LEU A 145 -6.17 -9.05 -6.05
N PHE A 146 -5.43 -9.14 -7.14
CA PHE A 146 -4.46 -8.12 -7.57
C PHE A 146 -4.93 -7.47 -8.87
N LEU A 147 -4.98 -6.14 -8.88
CA LEU A 147 -5.29 -5.34 -10.06
C LEU A 147 -4.04 -4.58 -10.47
N HIS A 148 -3.56 -4.82 -11.69
CA HIS A 148 -2.43 -4.10 -12.29
C HIS A 148 -2.93 -3.02 -13.23
N ILE A 149 -2.75 -1.76 -12.85
CA ILE A 149 -3.24 -0.59 -13.58
C ILE A 149 -2.06 0.21 -14.12
N SER A 150 -2.15 0.63 -15.38
CA SER A 150 -1.19 1.52 -16.04
C SER A 150 -1.87 2.83 -16.39
N LEU A 151 -1.17 3.94 -16.14
CA LEU A 151 -1.57 5.29 -16.50
C LEU A 151 -0.55 5.89 -17.46
N ALA A 152 -0.98 6.48 -18.54
CA ALA A 152 -0.12 7.19 -19.49
C ALA A 152 -0.71 8.58 -19.82
N ASN A 153 0.15 9.59 -19.82
CA ASN A 153 -0.19 10.95 -20.15
C ASN A 153 0.43 11.34 -21.50
N SER A 154 -0.38 11.44 -22.54
CA SER A 154 0.05 11.86 -23.85
C SER A 154 0.10 13.38 -24.04
N SER A 155 -0.36 14.16 -23.06
CA SER A 155 -0.29 15.62 -23.05
C SER A 155 1.04 16.11 -22.47
N HIS A 156 1.30 17.41 -22.58
CA HIS A 156 2.44 18.05 -21.91
C HIS A 156 2.11 18.53 -20.49
N VAL A 157 0.82 18.56 -20.14
CA VAL A 157 0.36 19.03 -18.83
C VAL A 157 0.40 17.86 -17.85
N PRO A 158 1.12 17.95 -16.72
CA PRO A 158 1.11 16.91 -15.71
C PRO A 158 -0.30 16.58 -15.22
N PHE A 159 -0.51 15.36 -14.81
CA PHE A 159 -1.75 14.87 -14.20
C PHE A 159 -1.49 14.56 -12.74
N ASP A 160 -1.97 15.41 -11.84
CA ASP A 160 -1.85 15.23 -10.39
C ASP A 160 -3.03 14.41 -9.90
N ILE A 161 -2.76 13.23 -9.34
CA ILE A 161 -3.78 12.31 -8.84
C ILE A 161 -4.22 12.79 -7.46
N ASP A 162 -5.53 13.01 -7.30
CA ASP A 162 -6.13 13.32 -6.02
C ASP A 162 -6.41 12.03 -5.24
N PHE A 163 -7.16 11.13 -5.87
CA PHE A 163 -7.44 9.80 -5.33
C PHE A 163 -7.75 8.79 -6.45
N VAL A 164 -7.59 7.52 -6.13
CA VAL A 164 -8.10 6.38 -6.89
C VAL A 164 -9.15 5.69 -6.04
N ARG A 165 -10.31 5.42 -6.60
CA ARG A 165 -11.45 4.85 -5.88
C ARG A 165 -12.01 3.66 -6.61
N PHE A 166 -12.38 2.64 -5.85
CA PHE A 166 -13.00 1.42 -6.33
C PHE A 166 -14.37 1.28 -5.66
N LYS A 167 -15.40 1.06 -6.44
CA LYS A 167 -16.76 0.91 -5.92
C LYS A 167 -17.56 -0.12 -6.72
N VAL A 168 -18.39 -0.88 -6.02
CA VAL A 168 -19.36 -1.77 -6.62
C VAL A 168 -20.62 -0.97 -6.91
N VAL A 169 -21.04 -0.98 -8.16
CA VAL A 169 -22.24 -0.27 -8.64
C VAL A 169 -23.10 -1.17 -9.50
N ASP A 170 -24.39 -0.83 -9.64
CA ASP A 170 -25.31 -1.56 -10.50
C ASP A 170 -25.03 -1.28 -11.99
N LYS A 171 -25.01 -2.33 -12.84
CA LYS A 171 -24.86 -2.19 -14.30
C LYS A 171 -25.98 -1.35 -14.94
N LYS A 172 -27.19 -1.42 -14.40
CA LYS A 172 -28.36 -0.71 -14.89
C LYS A 172 -28.90 0.22 -13.81
N VAL A 173 -28.86 1.50 -14.06
CA VAL A 173 -29.47 2.51 -13.19
C VAL A 173 -30.93 2.74 -13.67
N ALA A 174 -31.91 2.33 -12.87
CA ALA A 174 -33.30 2.71 -13.11
C ALA A 174 -33.47 4.22 -12.84
N LYS A 175 -34.15 4.94 -13.76
CA LYS A 175 -34.24 6.43 -13.82
C LYS A 175 -34.71 7.15 -12.53
N ARG A 176 -35.09 6.44 -11.45
CA ARG A 176 -35.65 7.03 -10.22
C ARG A 176 -35.25 6.30 -8.93
N THR A 177 -34.20 5.47 -8.94
CA THR A 177 -33.80 4.71 -7.76
C THR A 177 -32.46 5.28 -7.25
N ALA A 178 -32.32 5.40 -5.93
CA ALA A 178 -31.02 5.71 -5.31
C ALA A 178 -30.04 4.59 -5.65
N GLN A 179 -28.90 4.94 -6.22
CA GLN A 179 -27.87 4.00 -6.57
C GLN A 179 -27.13 3.62 -5.26
N GLN A 180 -27.09 2.33 -4.95
CA GLN A 180 -26.33 1.84 -3.82
C GLN A 180 -24.88 1.66 -4.28
N GLU A 181 -23.98 2.51 -3.80
CA GLU A 181 -22.54 2.40 -4.01
C GLU A 181 -21.91 1.74 -2.78
N THR A 182 -21.10 0.72 -3.01
CA THR A 182 -20.29 0.09 -1.96
C THR A 182 -18.83 0.26 -2.31
N TYR A 183 -18.08 0.96 -1.46
CA TYR A 183 -16.64 1.16 -1.65
C TYR A 183 -15.88 -0.10 -1.26
N ILE A 184 -14.85 -0.41 -2.03
CA ILE A 184 -13.87 -1.46 -1.73
C ILE A 184 -12.49 -0.82 -1.60
N GLU A 185 -11.86 -1.06 -0.46
CA GLU A 185 -10.56 -0.48 -0.16
C GLU A 185 -9.45 -1.51 -0.42
N PRO A 186 -8.34 -1.12 -1.06
CA PRO A 186 -7.21 -2.00 -1.20
C PRO A 186 -6.56 -2.25 0.16
N VAL A 187 -6.25 -3.51 0.46
CA VAL A 187 -5.48 -3.88 1.66
C VAL A 187 -4.02 -3.51 1.52
N ARG A 188 -3.54 -3.39 0.27
CA ARG A 188 -2.18 -2.94 -0.03
C ARG A 188 -2.08 -2.31 -1.41
N THR A 189 -1.17 -1.33 -1.53
CA THR A 189 -0.85 -0.67 -2.80
C THR A 189 0.67 -0.70 -3.00
N LEU A 190 1.11 -1.11 -4.20
CA LEU A 190 2.50 -1.02 -4.62
C LEU A 190 2.66 0.08 -5.66
N ASN A 191 3.66 0.95 -5.48
CA ASN A 191 3.99 2.07 -6.34
C ASN A 191 2.81 3.06 -6.49
N GLU A 192 2.30 3.54 -5.37
CA GLU A 192 1.26 4.58 -5.36
C GLU A 192 1.71 5.82 -6.13
N LEU A 193 0.96 6.15 -7.16
CA LEU A 193 1.27 7.29 -8.02
C LEU A 193 0.49 8.53 -7.56
N ARG A 194 1.20 9.61 -7.28
CA ARG A 194 0.61 10.91 -6.96
C ARG A 194 0.59 11.87 -8.13
N ARG A 195 1.45 11.62 -9.14
CA ARG A 195 1.59 12.47 -10.32
C ARG A 195 2.11 11.70 -11.51
N ILE A 196 1.51 11.93 -12.68
CA ILE A 196 2.02 11.48 -13.97
C ILE A 196 2.51 12.71 -14.74
N GLY A 197 3.79 12.80 -14.98
CA GLY A 197 4.38 13.91 -15.74
C GLY A 197 3.83 14.03 -17.16
N GLY A 198 4.05 15.18 -17.79
CA GLY A 198 3.73 15.35 -19.21
C GLY A 198 4.54 14.36 -20.05
N LYS A 199 3.89 13.62 -20.99
CA LYS A 199 4.48 12.53 -21.77
C LYS A 199 5.01 11.36 -20.94
N GLY A 200 4.61 11.29 -19.66
CA GLY A 200 5.02 10.25 -18.73
C GLY A 200 4.01 9.10 -18.62
N GLU A 201 4.46 8.05 -17.98
CA GLU A 201 3.65 6.89 -17.64
C GLU A 201 3.95 6.41 -16.22
N GLY A 202 3.06 5.63 -15.66
CA GLY A 202 3.22 5.00 -14.36
C GLY A 202 2.35 3.75 -14.22
N ARG A 203 2.70 2.89 -13.28
CA ARG A 203 2.00 1.63 -13.04
C ARG A 203 1.80 1.44 -11.55
N ILE A 204 0.64 0.90 -11.17
CA ILE A 204 0.24 0.65 -9.80
C ILE A 204 -0.28 -0.78 -9.71
N VAL A 205 0.01 -1.46 -8.62
CA VAL A 205 -0.63 -2.73 -8.29
C VAL A 205 -1.39 -2.56 -6.98
N TYR A 206 -2.67 -2.88 -7.01
CA TYR A 206 -3.54 -2.91 -5.84
C TYR A 206 -3.82 -4.34 -5.44
N ALA A 207 -3.77 -4.64 -4.15
CA ALA A 207 -4.22 -5.90 -3.59
C ALA A 207 -5.50 -5.66 -2.78
N PHE A 208 -6.49 -6.52 -2.99
CA PHE A 208 -7.78 -6.51 -2.29
C PHE A 208 -8.02 -7.88 -1.66
N HIS A 209 -8.86 -7.95 -0.65
CA HIS A 209 -9.52 -9.21 -0.33
C HIS A 209 -10.36 -9.66 -1.52
N LYS A 210 -10.55 -10.96 -1.63
CA LYS A 210 -11.41 -11.56 -2.67
C LYS A 210 -12.77 -10.84 -2.71
N VAL A 211 -13.03 -10.23 -3.86
CA VAL A 211 -14.31 -9.57 -4.15
C VAL A 211 -15.08 -10.45 -5.10
N VAL A 212 -16.29 -10.80 -4.73
CA VAL A 212 -17.26 -11.49 -5.58
C VAL A 212 -18.43 -10.53 -5.80
N ILE A 213 -18.74 -10.25 -7.04
CA ILE A 213 -19.84 -9.36 -7.40
C ILE A 213 -20.90 -10.13 -8.17
N PRO A 214 -22.21 -9.85 -7.96
CA PRO A 214 -23.27 -10.39 -8.79
C PRO A 214 -23.17 -9.94 -10.26
N ASP A 215 -23.76 -10.68 -11.17
CA ASP A 215 -23.69 -10.38 -12.62
C ASP A 215 -24.39 -9.07 -13.03
N ASP A 216 -25.29 -8.56 -12.21
CA ASP A 216 -25.96 -7.28 -12.38
C ASP A 216 -25.17 -6.09 -11.85
N LYS A 217 -23.99 -6.33 -11.25
CA LYS A 217 -23.07 -5.32 -10.73
C LYS A 217 -21.74 -5.32 -11.47
N LEU A 218 -20.97 -4.26 -11.26
CA LEU A 218 -19.60 -4.11 -11.75
C LEU A 218 -18.77 -3.34 -10.73
N ILE A 219 -17.45 -3.47 -10.83
CA ILE A 219 -16.51 -2.59 -10.12
C ILE A 219 -16.21 -1.40 -11.02
N GLU A 220 -16.55 -0.21 -10.56
CA GLU A 220 -16.16 1.04 -11.19
C GLU A 220 -14.85 1.53 -10.56
N VAL A 221 -13.86 1.78 -11.40
CA VAL A 221 -12.57 2.37 -11.01
C VAL A 221 -12.56 3.82 -11.45
N GLU A 222 -12.41 4.73 -10.50
CA GLU A 222 -12.33 6.17 -10.73
C GLU A 222 -10.95 6.70 -10.34
N ILE A 223 -10.35 7.49 -11.21
CA ILE A 223 -9.08 8.18 -10.98
C ILE A 223 -9.32 9.67 -11.16
N TYR A 224 -9.23 10.42 -10.08
CA TYR A 224 -9.55 11.84 -10.05
C TYR A 224 -8.28 12.70 -10.13
N GLU A 225 -8.36 13.74 -10.93
CA GLU A 225 -7.33 14.75 -11.01
C GLU A 225 -7.56 15.83 -9.94
N LYS A 226 -6.51 16.18 -9.22
CA LYS A 226 -6.54 17.21 -8.18
C LYS A 226 -6.77 18.59 -8.80
N GLY A 227 -7.89 19.23 -8.43
CA GLY A 227 -8.27 20.54 -8.92
C GLY A 227 -8.51 20.63 -10.43
N GLY A 228 -8.53 19.50 -11.14
CA GLY A 228 -8.75 19.42 -12.58
C GLY A 228 -10.04 18.70 -12.95
N GLY A 229 -10.24 18.48 -14.26
CA GLY A 229 -11.43 17.83 -14.81
C GLY A 229 -11.13 16.62 -15.71
N ARG A 230 -9.87 16.15 -15.76
CA ARG A 230 -9.45 15.06 -16.63
C ARG A 230 -9.60 13.69 -15.94
N HIS A 231 -10.71 13.47 -15.23
CA HIS A 231 -10.99 12.21 -14.53
C HIS A 231 -11.01 11.04 -15.50
N GLN A 232 -10.53 9.90 -15.04
CA GLN A 232 -10.54 8.65 -15.77
C GLN A 232 -11.48 7.68 -15.07
N ARG A 233 -12.27 6.92 -15.86
CA ARG A 233 -13.20 5.93 -15.32
C ARG A 233 -13.27 4.73 -16.25
N PHE A 234 -13.25 3.53 -15.68
CA PHE A 234 -13.48 2.28 -16.38
C PHE A 234 -14.15 1.25 -15.47
N HIS A 235 -14.63 0.17 -16.03
CA HIS A 235 -15.41 -0.84 -15.34
C HIS A 235 -14.78 -2.22 -15.47
N ILE A 236 -14.94 -3.04 -14.43
CA ILE A 236 -14.53 -4.45 -14.36
C ILE A 236 -15.81 -5.24 -14.09
N GLU A 237 -16.10 -6.23 -14.90
CA GLU A 237 -17.26 -7.09 -14.76
C GLU A 237 -16.92 -8.37 -13.98
N ASN A 238 -17.96 -9.10 -13.55
CA ASN A 238 -17.78 -10.38 -12.85
C ASN A 238 -17.03 -11.39 -13.72
N SER A 239 -17.31 -11.45 -15.02
CA SER A 239 -16.58 -12.31 -15.98
C SER A 239 -15.08 -12.06 -15.97
N ASP A 240 -14.66 -10.78 -15.89
CA ASP A 240 -13.23 -10.43 -15.87
C ASP A 240 -12.55 -10.92 -14.58
N LEU A 241 -13.28 -10.92 -13.45
CA LEU A 241 -12.77 -11.43 -12.17
C LEU A 241 -12.68 -12.96 -12.17
N VAL A 242 -13.63 -13.64 -12.82
CA VAL A 242 -13.63 -15.10 -12.96
C VAL A 242 -12.47 -15.57 -13.86
N ASP A 243 -12.15 -14.80 -14.90
CA ASP A 243 -11.06 -15.07 -15.83
C ASP A 243 -9.68 -14.61 -15.33
N ALA A 244 -9.58 -14.21 -14.04
CA ALA A 244 -8.33 -13.77 -13.45
C ALA A 244 -7.24 -14.86 -13.50
N GLY A 245 -6.02 -14.45 -13.84
CA GLY A 245 -4.84 -15.33 -13.85
C GLY A 245 -4.35 -15.66 -12.43
N LEU A 246 -3.53 -16.71 -12.31
CA LEU A 246 -2.85 -17.02 -11.04
C LEU A 246 -1.51 -16.28 -10.95
N VAL A 247 -1.27 -15.56 -9.85
CA VAL A 247 0.04 -14.90 -9.63
C VAL A 247 1.15 -15.93 -9.56
N ASP A 248 0.88 -17.10 -8.97
CA ASP A 248 1.85 -18.18 -8.82
C ASP A 248 2.38 -18.75 -10.15
N GLU A 249 1.63 -18.59 -11.23
CA GLU A 249 2.09 -18.93 -12.59
C GLU A 249 3.08 -17.91 -13.11
N LEU A 250 2.92 -16.63 -12.76
CA LEU A 250 3.84 -15.57 -13.12
C LEU A 250 5.22 -15.70 -12.45
N VAL A 251 5.27 -16.29 -11.27
CA VAL A 251 6.52 -16.48 -10.51
C VAL A 251 7.40 -17.57 -11.14
N LYS A 252 6.83 -18.46 -11.96
CA LYS A 252 7.54 -19.57 -12.60
C LYS A 252 8.21 -19.20 -13.93
N GLU A 253 7.90 -18.02 -14.47
CA GLU A 253 8.53 -17.44 -15.67
C GLU A 253 9.72 -16.54 -15.29
#